data_2f1f9a2b6a757419cc1318b69c0f8b9c
#
_entry.id   2f1f9a2b6a757419cc1318b69c0f8b9c
#
_cell.length_a   1.000
_cell.length_b   1.000
_cell.length_c   1.000
_cell.angle_alpha   90.00
_cell.angle_beta   90.00
_cell.angle_gamma   90.00
#
_symmetry.space_group_name_H-M   'P 1'
#
loop_
_entity.id
_entity.type
_entity.pdbx_description
1 polymer ?
#
loop_
_entity_poly.entity_id
_entity_poly.type
_entity_poly.pdbx_seq_one_letter_code
_entity_poly.pdbx_strand_id
1 'polypeptide(L)'
;VPIYQTTSFVFDDTQEGADLFALRKPGNIYTRITNPTTAAFEERIAALEGGVGALATASGMAAVTYTILALAHAGDHVVAASTIYGGTFNLLKETLPRYGITTTFVDVDNLEEVEAAINDNTKLVLIETLGNPLINIPDLEKLAEIAHKHKIPLVSDNTFATPYLINVFSHGVDIAIHSATKFIGGH
;
A
#
# COMPACT_ATOMS: atom_id res chain seq x y z
N VAL A 1 -23.53 -2.31 7.72
CA VAL A 1 -23.50 -0.99 7.05
C VAL A 1 -24.33 -1.09 5.78
N PRO A 2 -25.25 -0.14 5.49
CA PRO A 2 -25.97 -0.10 4.20
C PRO A 2 -25.02 0.07 3.02
N ILE A 3 -25.45 -0.40 1.85
CA ILE A 3 -24.72 -0.18 0.58
C ILE A 3 -25.16 1.15 -0.01
N TYR A 4 -24.28 2.14 -0.03
CA TYR A 4 -24.54 3.45 -0.60
C TYR A 4 -24.12 3.50 -2.07
N GLN A 5 -25.02 3.08 -2.96
CA GLN A 5 -24.83 3.15 -4.43
C GLN A 5 -25.27 4.51 -4.96
N THR A 6 -24.54 5.54 -4.62
CA THR A 6 -24.82 6.91 -5.09
C THR A 6 -23.54 7.56 -5.59
N THR A 7 -23.68 8.54 -6.49
CA THR A 7 -22.57 9.33 -7.01
C THR A 7 -22.29 10.53 -6.11
N SER A 8 -23.34 11.25 -5.70
CA SER A 8 -23.24 12.46 -4.87
C SER A 8 -24.17 12.37 -3.68
N PHE A 9 -23.92 13.21 -2.70
CA PHE A 9 -24.69 13.30 -1.46
C PHE A 9 -25.42 14.64 -1.38
N VAL A 10 -26.58 14.67 -0.75
CA VAL A 10 -27.33 15.91 -0.46
C VAL A 10 -26.77 16.58 0.78
N PHE A 11 -26.86 17.90 0.82
CA PHE A 11 -26.50 18.74 1.96
C PHE A 11 -27.76 19.31 2.57
N ASP A 12 -27.76 19.55 3.89
CA ASP A 12 -28.89 20.12 4.60
C ASP A 12 -29.14 21.57 4.17
N ASP A 13 -28.06 22.31 3.91
CA ASP A 13 -28.13 23.68 3.39
C ASP A 13 -26.88 24.07 2.61
N THR A 14 -26.87 25.29 2.06
CA THR A 14 -25.76 25.83 1.27
C THR A 14 -24.49 26.03 2.11
N GLN A 15 -24.64 26.37 3.40
CA GLN A 15 -23.50 26.58 4.28
C GLN A 15 -22.79 25.26 4.59
N GLU A 16 -23.56 24.20 4.84
CA GLU A 16 -23.00 22.86 5.01
C GLU A 16 -22.21 22.42 3.77
N GLY A 17 -22.78 22.62 2.57
CA GLY A 17 -22.06 22.34 1.32
C GLY A 17 -20.74 23.11 1.24
N ALA A 18 -20.75 24.40 1.54
CA ALA A 18 -19.55 25.22 1.54
C ALA A 18 -18.48 24.75 2.54
N ASP A 19 -18.90 24.30 3.73
CA ASP A 19 -18.00 23.82 4.77
C ASP A 19 -17.37 22.46 4.41
N LEU A 20 -18.14 21.55 3.82
CA LEU A 20 -17.66 20.26 3.32
C LEU A 20 -16.62 20.44 2.19
N PHE A 21 -16.94 21.28 1.19
CA PHE A 21 -16.00 21.54 0.08
C PHE A 21 -14.74 22.28 0.53
N ALA A 22 -14.83 23.10 1.56
CA ALA A 22 -13.69 23.80 2.17
C ALA A 22 -12.93 22.93 3.21
N LEU A 23 -13.31 21.66 3.39
CA LEU A 23 -12.75 20.72 4.37
C LEU A 23 -12.79 21.24 5.84
N ARG A 24 -13.73 22.15 6.15
CA ARG A 24 -13.97 22.65 7.52
C ARG A 24 -14.83 21.70 8.35
N LYS A 25 -15.59 20.83 7.67
CA LYS A 25 -16.45 19.79 8.27
C LYS A 25 -16.16 18.46 7.56
N PRO A 26 -15.97 17.33 8.29
CA PRO A 26 -15.93 16.02 7.65
C PRO A 26 -17.33 15.63 7.16
N GLY A 27 -17.36 14.88 6.04
CA GLY A 27 -18.61 14.35 5.50
C GLY A 27 -18.48 13.85 4.08
N ASN A 28 -19.60 13.37 3.52
CA ASN A 28 -19.63 12.79 2.18
C ASN A 28 -20.13 13.82 1.17
N ILE A 29 -19.35 14.02 0.12
CA ILE A 29 -19.67 14.95 -0.98
C ILE A 29 -19.96 14.15 -2.25
N TYR A 30 -19.03 13.28 -2.61
CA TYR A 30 -19.02 12.56 -3.87
C TYR A 30 -18.30 11.22 -3.70
N THR A 31 -18.89 10.12 -4.20
CA THR A 31 -18.41 8.75 -3.94
C THR A 31 -16.96 8.50 -4.37
N ARG A 32 -16.46 9.19 -5.41
CA ARG A 32 -15.05 9.09 -5.80
C ARG A 32 -14.09 9.59 -4.71
N ILE A 33 -14.57 10.48 -3.82
CA ILE A 33 -13.76 11.08 -2.73
C ILE A 33 -14.03 10.30 -1.44
N THR A 34 -15.30 10.19 -1.05
CA THR A 34 -15.74 9.52 0.18
C THR A 34 -17.08 8.82 -0.04
N ASN A 35 -17.24 7.63 0.55
CA ASN A 35 -18.49 6.89 0.56
C ASN A 35 -18.59 6.09 1.87
N PRO A 36 -19.73 6.10 2.59
CA PRO A 36 -19.86 5.42 3.87
C PRO A 36 -19.61 3.91 3.81
N THR A 37 -19.93 3.26 2.70
CA THR A 37 -19.68 1.82 2.52
C THR A 37 -18.19 1.55 2.37
N THR A 38 -17.49 2.35 1.58
CA THR A 38 -16.02 2.26 1.40
C THR A 38 -15.30 2.60 2.70
N ALA A 39 -15.71 3.68 3.37
CA ALA A 39 -15.15 4.09 4.65
C ALA A 39 -15.24 2.98 5.72
N ALA A 40 -16.37 2.26 5.79
CA ALA A 40 -16.51 1.14 6.73
C ALA A 40 -15.54 -0.02 6.44
N PHE A 41 -15.17 -0.24 5.18
CA PHE A 41 -14.14 -1.21 4.80
C PHE A 41 -12.74 -0.68 5.18
N GLU A 42 -12.44 0.56 4.85
CA GLU A 42 -11.15 1.22 5.14
C GLU A 42 -10.87 1.25 6.65
N GLU A 43 -11.84 1.71 7.46
CA GLU A 43 -11.74 1.73 8.92
C GLU A 43 -11.52 0.34 9.52
N ARG A 44 -12.18 -0.68 8.97
CA ARG A 44 -12.01 -2.06 9.44
C ARG A 44 -10.64 -2.61 9.13
N ILE A 45 -10.12 -2.40 7.92
CA ILE A 45 -8.77 -2.87 7.55
C ILE A 45 -7.72 -2.11 8.37
N ALA A 46 -7.86 -0.80 8.53
CA ALA A 46 -6.97 -0.01 9.37
C ALA A 46 -6.94 -0.55 10.81
N ALA A 47 -8.11 -0.84 11.39
CA ALA A 47 -8.20 -1.38 12.75
C ALA A 47 -7.60 -2.80 12.89
N LEU A 48 -7.77 -3.64 11.86
CA LEU A 48 -7.22 -5.01 11.86
C LEU A 48 -5.69 -5.02 11.75
N GLU A 49 -5.11 -4.12 10.94
CA GLU A 49 -3.67 -3.97 10.82
C GLU A 49 -3.06 -3.12 11.96
N GLY A 50 -3.86 -2.39 12.72
CA GLY A 50 -3.37 -1.44 13.72
C GLY A 50 -2.80 -0.15 13.09
N GLY A 51 -3.21 0.16 11.85
CA GLY A 51 -2.78 1.33 11.11
C GLY A 51 -3.55 2.59 11.49
N VAL A 52 -3.01 3.75 11.13
CA VAL A 52 -3.63 5.07 11.36
C VAL A 52 -4.79 5.36 10.40
N GLY A 53 -4.87 4.64 9.29
CA GLY A 53 -5.90 4.76 8.27
C GLY A 53 -5.69 3.79 7.12
N ALA A 54 -6.67 3.66 6.25
CA ALA A 54 -6.59 2.88 5.02
C ALA A 54 -7.28 3.60 3.88
N LEU A 55 -6.90 3.28 2.66
CA LEU A 55 -7.49 3.78 1.43
C LEU A 55 -7.84 2.61 0.52
N ALA A 56 -9.11 2.48 0.16
CA ALA A 56 -9.56 1.49 -0.80
C ALA A 56 -9.36 1.99 -2.23
N THR A 57 -8.89 1.09 -3.08
CA THR A 57 -8.68 1.33 -4.50
C THR A 57 -9.41 0.31 -5.35
N ALA A 58 -9.47 0.51 -6.66
CA ALA A 58 -10.21 -0.35 -7.57
C ALA A 58 -9.69 -1.80 -7.65
N SER A 59 -8.42 -2.04 -7.26
CA SER A 59 -7.80 -3.36 -7.24
C SER A 59 -6.52 -3.35 -6.40
N GLY A 60 -6.01 -4.54 -6.01
CA GLY A 60 -4.70 -4.67 -5.37
C GLY A 60 -3.56 -4.10 -6.22
N MET A 61 -3.59 -4.29 -7.55
CA MET A 61 -2.60 -3.68 -8.46
C MET A 61 -2.69 -2.17 -8.50
N ALA A 62 -3.90 -1.59 -8.37
CA ALA A 62 -4.05 -0.14 -8.23
C ALA A 62 -3.44 0.34 -6.91
N ALA A 63 -3.63 -0.40 -5.80
CA ALA A 63 -3.02 -0.09 -4.52
C ALA A 63 -1.49 -0.09 -4.61
N VAL A 64 -0.89 -1.14 -5.18
CA VAL A 64 0.58 -1.20 -5.42
C VAL A 64 1.05 0.00 -6.25
N THR A 65 0.38 0.25 -7.38
CA THR A 65 0.77 1.34 -8.30
C THR A 65 0.70 2.69 -7.62
N TYR A 66 -0.40 2.99 -6.92
CA TYR A 66 -0.57 4.28 -6.24
C TYR A 66 0.38 4.46 -5.07
N THR A 67 0.69 3.40 -4.33
CA THR A 67 1.70 3.44 -3.27
C THR A 67 3.06 3.84 -3.83
N ILE A 68 3.49 3.22 -4.92
CA ILE A 68 4.77 3.55 -5.55
C ILE A 68 4.77 4.98 -6.09
N LEU A 69 3.72 5.38 -6.83
CA LEU A 69 3.63 6.73 -7.42
C LEU A 69 3.43 7.85 -6.39
N ALA A 70 2.94 7.53 -5.19
CA ALA A 70 2.87 8.49 -4.09
C ALA A 70 4.24 8.77 -3.45
N LEU A 71 5.18 7.83 -3.55
CA LEU A 71 6.50 7.89 -2.92
C LEU A 71 7.63 8.22 -3.91
N ALA A 72 7.49 7.81 -5.18
CA ALA A 72 8.54 7.88 -6.19
C ALA A 72 8.10 8.66 -7.44
N HIS A 73 9.02 9.42 -8.01
CA HIS A 73 8.86 10.22 -9.21
C HIS A 73 9.87 9.79 -10.30
N ALA A 74 9.82 10.42 -11.46
CA ALA A 74 10.81 10.20 -12.52
C ALA A 74 12.23 10.52 -12.01
N GLY A 75 13.15 9.58 -12.19
CA GLY A 75 14.52 9.62 -11.67
C GLY A 75 14.72 8.86 -10.37
N ASP A 76 13.63 8.45 -9.70
CA ASP A 76 13.71 7.71 -8.45
C ASP A 76 13.88 6.19 -8.67
N HIS A 77 14.20 5.52 -7.57
CA HIS A 77 14.53 4.11 -7.54
C HIS A 77 13.72 3.37 -6.46
N VAL A 78 13.41 2.10 -6.72
CA VAL A 78 12.74 1.17 -5.82
C VAL A 78 13.62 -0.06 -5.62
N VAL A 79 13.78 -0.52 -4.38
CA VAL A 79 14.30 -1.86 -4.09
C VAL A 79 13.11 -2.79 -3.88
N ALA A 80 13.05 -3.91 -4.58
CA ALA A 80 11.93 -4.84 -4.50
C ALA A 80 12.40 -6.28 -4.33
N ALA A 81 11.62 -7.07 -3.58
CA ALA A 81 11.85 -8.50 -3.49
C ALA A 81 11.80 -9.16 -4.89
N SER A 82 12.73 -10.10 -5.15
CA SER A 82 12.68 -10.92 -6.37
C SER A 82 11.54 -11.94 -6.33
N THR A 83 11.11 -12.34 -5.13
CA THR A 83 9.96 -13.21 -4.87
C THR A 83 8.72 -12.38 -4.62
N ILE A 84 8.14 -11.82 -5.70
CA ILE A 84 6.99 -10.93 -5.66
C ILE A 84 5.97 -11.33 -6.72
N TYR A 85 4.69 -11.03 -6.49
CA TYR A 85 3.62 -11.33 -7.44
C TYR A 85 3.97 -10.87 -8.86
N GLY A 86 3.73 -11.75 -9.84
CA GLY A 86 4.12 -11.50 -11.24
C GLY A 86 3.54 -10.21 -11.84
N GLY A 87 2.34 -9.76 -11.42
CA GLY A 87 1.78 -8.48 -11.82
C GLY A 87 2.59 -7.30 -11.29
N THR A 88 3.01 -7.36 -10.03
CA THR A 88 3.88 -6.36 -9.40
C THR A 88 5.27 -6.37 -10.03
N PHE A 89 5.82 -7.56 -10.29
CA PHE A 89 7.10 -7.69 -11.00
C PHE A 89 7.05 -7.01 -12.37
N ASN A 90 6.01 -7.28 -13.18
CA ASN A 90 5.86 -6.67 -14.50
C ASN A 90 5.62 -5.15 -14.42
N LEU A 91 4.88 -4.66 -13.41
CA LEU A 91 4.72 -3.24 -13.16
C LEU A 91 6.08 -2.58 -12.95
N LEU A 92 6.91 -3.13 -12.06
CA LEU A 92 8.23 -2.62 -11.70
C LEU A 92 9.25 -2.73 -12.85
N LYS A 93 9.23 -3.85 -13.58
CA LYS A 93 10.23 -4.15 -14.61
C LYS A 93 9.93 -3.50 -15.96
N GLU A 94 8.65 -3.47 -16.37
CA GLU A 94 8.27 -3.10 -17.73
C GLU A 94 7.51 -1.77 -17.81
N THR A 95 6.67 -1.48 -16.79
CA THR A 95 5.77 -0.33 -16.86
C THR A 95 6.42 0.92 -16.26
N LEU A 96 6.90 0.86 -15.03
CA LEU A 96 7.44 2.02 -14.31
C LEU A 96 8.71 2.60 -14.94
N PRO A 97 9.61 1.83 -15.59
CA PRO A 97 10.73 2.42 -16.31
C PRO A 97 10.32 3.41 -17.43
N ARG A 98 9.14 3.22 -18.03
CA ARG A 98 8.59 4.16 -19.02
C ARG A 98 8.20 5.50 -18.41
N TYR A 99 8.02 5.54 -17.09
CA TYR A 99 7.75 6.74 -16.30
C TYR A 99 9.00 7.25 -15.56
N GLY A 100 10.17 6.67 -15.88
CA GLY A 100 11.46 7.09 -15.31
C GLY A 100 11.73 6.56 -13.90
N ILE A 101 10.97 5.60 -13.39
CA ILE A 101 11.22 4.95 -12.10
C ILE A 101 11.95 3.63 -12.35
N THR A 102 13.11 3.45 -11.72
CA THR A 102 13.92 2.23 -11.85
C THR A 102 13.74 1.30 -10.66
N THR A 103 14.05 0.01 -10.86
CA THR A 103 13.92 -0.99 -9.78
C THR A 103 15.11 -1.93 -9.77
N THR A 104 15.65 -2.18 -8.58
CA THR A 104 16.57 -3.30 -8.32
C THR A 104 15.82 -4.40 -7.57
N PHE A 105 15.79 -5.60 -8.17
CA PHE A 105 15.24 -6.80 -7.52
C PHE A 105 16.32 -7.49 -6.71
N VAL A 106 16.00 -7.87 -5.46
CA VAL A 106 16.93 -8.45 -4.50
C VAL A 106 16.36 -9.73 -3.88
N ASP A 107 17.25 -10.59 -3.40
CA ASP A 107 16.87 -11.64 -2.48
C ASP A 107 16.69 -11.02 -1.07
N VAL A 108 15.46 -10.95 -0.59
CA VAL A 108 15.14 -10.34 0.72
C VAL A 108 15.60 -11.19 1.91
N ASP A 109 15.97 -12.44 1.70
CA ASP A 109 16.57 -13.30 2.71
C ASP A 109 18.10 -13.00 2.86
N ASN A 110 18.67 -12.26 1.89
CA ASN A 110 20.04 -11.73 1.93
C ASN A 110 20.04 -10.23 2.29
N LEU A 111 20.10 -9.91 3.57
CA LEU A 111 20.02 -8.52 4.05
C LEU A 111 21.16 -7.62 3.55
N GLU A 112 22.33 -8.19 3.29
CA GLU A 112 23.47 -7.44 2.73
C GLU A 112 23.20 -7.01 1.29
N GLU A 113 22.54 -7.86 0.50
CA GLU A 113 22.12 -7.53 -0.86
C GLU A 113 21.04 -6.43 -0.86
N VAL A 114 20.09 -6.50 0.08
CA VAL A 114 19.06 -5.46 0.25
C VAL A 114 19.71 -4.12 0.55
N GLU A 115 20.60 -4.06 1.52
CA GLU A 115 21.29 -2.82 1.92
C GLU A 115 22.16 -2.27 0.79
N ALA A 116 22.90 -3.13 0.09
CA ALA A 116 23.75 -2.73 -1.03
C ALA A 116 22.98 -2.19 -2.25
N ALA A 117 21.72 -2.59 -2.43
CA ALA A 117 20.86 -2.11 -3.51
C ALA A 117 20.30 -0.72 -3.27
N ILE A 118 20.28 -0.24 -2.01
CA ILE A 118 19.78 1.09 -1.67
C ILE A 118 20.79 2.15 -2.09
N ASN A 119 20.31 3.18 -2.80
CA ASN A 119 21.10 4.34 -3.24
C ASN A 119 20.35 5.66 -2.93
N ASP A 120 20.96 6.80 -3.23
CA ASP A 120 20.41 8.14 -2.92
C ASP A 120 19.05 8.41 -3.56
N ASN A 121 18.72 7.73 -4.66
CA ASN A 121 17.44 7.85 -5.35
C ASN A 121 16.39 6.85 -4.87
N THR A 122 16.74 5.92 -3.99
CA THR A 122 15.80 4.92 -3.47
C THR A 122 14.75 5.58 -2.58
N LYS A 123 13.47 5.30 -2.83
CA LYS A 123 12.33 5.89 -2.10
C LYS A 123 11.57 4.90 -1.26
N LEU A 124 11.67 3.62 -1.53
CA LEU A 124 11.02 2.57 -0.75
C LEU A 124 11.71 1.22 -0.97
N VAL A 125 11.50 0.33 -0.01
CA VAL A 125 11.71 -1.11 -0.14
C VAL A 125 10.33 -1.77 -0.23
N LEU A 126 10.07 -2.59 -1.26
CA LEU A 126 8.79 -3.27 -1.49
C LEU A 126 8.98 -4.79 -1.41
N ILE A 127 8.20 -5.41 -0.53
CA ILE A 127 8.24 -6.86 -0.30
C ILE A 127 6.84 -7.46 -0.26
N GLU A 128 6.75 -8.79 -0.23
CA GLU A 128 5.56 -9.53 0.20
C GLU A 128 5.84 -10.21 1.54
N THR A 129 4.86 -10.24 2.43
CA THR A 129 4.95 -10.94 3.73
C THR A 129 5.22 -12.44 3.54
N LEU A 130 4.63 -13.01 2.50
CA LEU A 130 4.88 -14.37 1.99
C LEU A 130 5.25 -14.26 0.53
N GLY A 131 6.52 -14.51 0.22
CA GLY A 131 7.06 -14.35 -1.13
C GLY A 131 6.36 -15.23 -2.17
N ASN A 132 6.15 -14.72 -3.35
CA ASN A 132 5.47 -15.41 -4.44
C ASN A 132 6.45 -15.69 -5.60
N PRO A 133 6.64 -16.96 -6.03
CA PRO A 133 5.90 -18.17 -5.62
C PRO A 133 6.57 -19.01 -4.51
N LEU A 134 7.71 -18.61 -3.96
CA LEU A 134 8.54 -19.48 -3.12
C LEU A 134 8.03 -19.62 -1.68
N ILE A 135 7.07 -18.79 -1.25
CA ILE A 135 6.49 -18.78 0.11
C ILE A 135 7.59 -18.58 1.18
N ASN A 136 8.70 -17.92 0.81
CA ASN A 136 9.69 -17.50 1.79
C ASN A 136 9.11 -16.40 2.70
N ILE A 137 9.55 -16.38 3.93
CA ILE A 137 9.09 -15.44 4.97
C ILE A 137 10.25 -14.52 5.32
N PRO A 138 10.28 -13.29 4.80
CA PRO A 138 11.35 -12.35 5.08
C PRO A 138 11.33 -11.87 6.54
N ASP A 139 12.49 -11.53 7.09
CA ASP A 139 12.64 -10.92 8.41
C ASP A 139 12.23 -9.44 8.34
N LEU A 140 10.94 -9.18 8.62
CA LEU A 140 10.35 -7.83 8.50
C LEU A 140 11.05 -6.81 9.38
N GLU A 141 11.45 -7.19 10.61
CA GLU A 141 12.07 -6.28 11.56
C GLU A 141 13.43 -5.82 11.06
N LYS A 142 14.26 -6.75 10.57
CA LYS A 142 15.57 -6.39 9.99
C LYS A 142 15.45 -5.59 8.70
N LEU A 143 14.48 -5.92 7.85
CA LEU A 143 14.24 -5.14 6.64
C LEU A 143 13.77 -3.72 6.97
N ALA A 144 12.92 -3.57 8.01
CA ALA A 144 12.51 -2.27 8.51
C ALA A 144 13.69 -1.47 9.08
N GLU A 145 14.57 -2.11 9.87
CA GLU A 145 15.79 -1.47 10.38
C GLU A 145 16.68 -0.94 9.24
N ILE A 146 16.86 -1.72 8.16
CA ILE A 146 17.64 -1.31 6.99
C ILE A 146 16.95 -0.12 6.30
N ALA A 147 15.65 -0.22 5.99
CA ALA A 147 14.91 0.85 5.33
C ALA A 147 14.96 2.15 6.13
N HIS A 148 14.69 2.07 7.44
CA HIS A 148 14.66 3.24 8.33
C HIS A 148 16.04 3.87 8.54
N LYS A 149 17.13 3.08 8.55
CA LYS A 149 18.51 3.60 8.54
C LYS A 149 18.75 4.54 7.36
N HIS A 150 18.16 4.22 6.20
CA HIS A 150 18.21 5.03 4.99
C HIS A 150 17.06 6.05 4.88
N LYS A 151 16.19 6.15 5.91
CA LYS A 151 15.04 7.08 5.98
C LYS A 151 14.02 6.88 4.85
N ILE A 152 13.85 5.65 4.41
CA ILE A 152 12.85 5.24 3.42
C ILE A 152 11.86 4.25 4.05
N PRO A 153 10.59 4.21 3.60
CA PRO A 153 9.60 3.28 4.13
C PRO A 153 9.84 1.86 3.63
N LEU A 154 9.51 0.90 4.51
CA LEU A 154 9.26 -0.49 4.16
C LEU A 154 7.79 -0.66 3.80
N VAL A 155 7.52 -1.12 2.59
CA VAL A 155 6.17 -1.43 2.07
C VAL A 155 6.03 -2.94 1.97
N SER A 156 4.99 -3.51 2.58
CA SER A 156 4.71 -4.95 2.50
C SER A 156 3.34 -5.22 1.91
N ASP A 157 3.29 -6.06 0.88
CA ASP A 157 2.04 -6.65 0.43
C ASP A 157 1.69 -7.83 1.36
N ASN A 158 0.71 -7.60 2.24
CA ASN A 158 0.25 -8.56 3.25
C ASN A 158 -1.01 -9.33 2.78
N THR A 159 -1.19 -9.45 1.47
CA THR A 159 -2.38 -10.07 0.87
C THR A 159 -2.59 -11.51 1.32
N PHE A 160 -1.52 -12.33 1.33
CA PHE A 160 -1.63 -13.76 1.62
C PHE A 160 -1.71 -14.07 3.12
N ALA A 161 -0.90 -13.41 3.94
CA ALA A 161 -0.92 -13.63 5.38
C ALA A 161 -2.15 -12.99 6.03
N THR A 162 -2.56 -11.82 5.56
CA THR A 162 -3.63 -10.97 6.11
C THR A 162 -3.34 -10.52 7.56
N PRO A 163 -4.08 -9.54 8.11
CA PRO A 163 -3.93 -9.14 9.52
C PRO A 163 -4.24 -10.26 10.51
N TYR A 164 -4.86 -11.35 10.05
CA TYR A 164 -5.17 -12.50 10.91
C TYR A 164 -3.92 -13.29 11.30
N LEU A 165 -3.00 -13.51 10.36
CA LEU A 165 -1.77 -14.27 10.65
C LEU A 165 -0.64 -13.38 11.16
N ILE A 166 -0.54 -12.14 10.65
CA ILE A 166 0.50 -11.21 11.06
C ILE A 166 0.02 -9.76 10.95
N ASN A 167 0.27 -8.97 11.99
CA ASN A 167 0.13 -7.52 11.98
C ASN A 167 1.49 -6.92 11.58
N VAL A 168 1.62 -6.50 10.33
CA VAL A 168 2.92 -6.10 9.78
C VAL A 168 3.47 -4.80 10.39
N PHE A 169 2.59 -3.89 10.86
CA PHE A 169 3.04 -2.66 11.51
C PHE A 169 3.74 -2.90 12.84
N SER A 170 3.38 -3.98 13.57
CA SER A 170 4.09 -4.36 14.79
C SER A 170 5.53 -4.85 14.55
N HIS A 171 5.88 -5.13 13.29
CA HIS A 171 7.20 -5.54 12.83
C HIS A 171 7.95 -4.44 12.05
N GLY A 172 7.49 -3.19 12.16
CA GLY A 172 8.19 -2.03 11.60
C GLY A 172 7.87 -1.70 10.14
N VAL A 173 6.89 -2.38 9.52
CA VAL A 173 6.39 -1.99 8.19
C VAL A 173 5.67 -0.65 8.29
N ASP A 174 5.86 0.23 7.30
CA ASP A 174 5.25 1.57 7.28
C ASP A 174 3.95 1.59 6.47
N ILE A 175 3.87 0.77 5.41
CA ILE A 175 2.72 0.70 4.52
C ILE A 175 2.38 -0.76 4.25
N ALA A 176 1.14 -1.15 4.56
CA ALA A 176 0.59 -2.46 4.23
C ALA A 176 -0.32 -2.38 3.00
N ILE A 177 -0.14 -3.28 2.05
CA ILE A 177 -0.97 -3.42 0.87
C ILE A 177 -1.76 -4.72 0.95
N HIS A 178 -3.01 -4.69 0.50
CA HIS A 178 -3.88 -5.85 0.42
C HIS A 178 -4.63 -5.91 -0.90
N SER A 179 -4.65 -7.08 -1.51
CA SER A 179 -5.65 -7.44 -2.50
C SER A 179 -6.79 -8.17 -1.82
N ALA A 180 -7.92 -7.49 -1.61
CA ALA A 180 -9.10 -8.09 -0.98
C ALA A 180 -9.72 -9.24 -1.81
N THR A 181 -9.27 -9.43 -3.04
CA THR A 181 -9.61 -10.56 -3.92
C THR A 181 -9.26 -11.92 -3.30
N LYS A 182 -8.25 -11.97 -2.42
CA LYS A 182 -7.74 -13.20 -1.81
C LYS A 182 -8.46 -13.46 -0.48
N PHE A 183 -7.75 -13.84 0.57
CA PHE A 183 -8.34 -14.31 1.83
C PHE A 183 -9.23 -13.29 2.55
N ILE A 184 -8.97 -11.98 2.41
CA ILE A 184 -9.86 -10.93 2.97
C ILE A 184 -11.27 -11.02 2.36
N GLY A 185 -11.39 -11.34 1.07
CA GLY A 185 -12.66 -11.54 0.40
C GLY A 185 -13.42 -12.80 0.84
N GLY A 186 -12.76 -13.73 1.50
CA GLY A 186 -13.37 -14.94 2.08
C GLY A 186 -13.68 -16.06 1.09
N HIS A 187 -13.08 -16.05 -0.07
CA HIS A 187 -13.29 -17.09 -1.10
C HIS A 187 -12.01 -17.44 -1.85
#